data_f4fd7a6b85c70c7b1e61c7f01e704197
#
_entry.id   f4fd7a6b85c70c7b1e61c7f01e704197
#
_cell.length_a   1.000
_cell.length_b   1.000
_cell.length_c   1.000
_cell.angle_alpha   90.00
_cell.angle_beta   90.00
_cell.angle_gamma   90.00
#
_symmetry.space_group_name_H-M   'P 1'
#
loop_
_entity.id
_entity.type
_entity.pdbx_description
1 polymer ?
#
loop_
_entity_poly.entity_id
_entity_poly.type
_entity_poly.pdbx_seq_one_letter_code
_entity_poly.pdbx_strand_id
1 'polypeptide(L)'
;MAQIEKKDSMSINKPAPVASPRLSLSSLTDGIVRSIKFTGEEIKKASAKLNTIDTTYISPNKYNLAFMLEQSSWYEHYRLGSNDGQSLNFAPNINTKLGVYFGWRWIFLGLSFDIKDLIGKGKEKAPRKEIVFNLYSAKFGVDLYYRKTGSDFKLSSYEKFNLSQSYTNTQFNCFQSNIKGLNAYWIFNHKRFSYPAAYSQSTNQRKSCGSLLAGFSYSQHNISFDHTQLPEEMQQQLSPSLKFHSLRYTDYNLSV
;
A
#
# COMPACT_ATOMS: atom_id res chain seq x y z
N MET A 1 -72.14 -40.58 -22.51
CA MET A 1 -70.91 -41.35 -22.59
C MET A 1 -69.83 -40.47 -23.20
N ALA A 2 -68.95 -39.88 -22.43
CA ALA A 2 -67.80 -39.15 -22.89
C ALA A 2 -66.60 -39.66 -22.14
N GLN A 3 -65.67 -40.27 -22.86
CA GLN A 3 -64.40 -40.72 -22.33
C GLN A 3 -63.45 -39.51 -22.25
N ILE A 4 -62.83 -39.36 -21.08
CA ILE A 4 -61.81 -38.35 -20.84
C ILE A 4 -60.46 -39.02 -21.02
N GLU A 5 -59.74 -38.57 -22.06
CA GLU A 5 -58.37 -38.99 -22.39
C GLU A 5 -57.37 -38.40 -21.37
N LYS A 6 -56.55 -39.27 -20.83
CA LYS A 6 -55.56 -38.98 -19.83
C LYS A 6 -54.27 -38.50 -20.54
N LYS A 7 -53.94 -37.24 -20.40
CA LYS A 7 -52.76 -36.60 -20.99
C LYS A 7 -51.50 -36.92 -20.16
N ASP A 8 -50.55 -37.56 -20.81
CA ASP A 8 -49.27 -37.96 -20.22
C ASP A 8 -48.47 -36.73 -19.71
N SER A 9 -48.02 -36.85 -18.49
CA SER A 9 -47.14 -35.87 -17.86
C SER A 9 -45.69 -36.05 -18.36
N MET A 10 -45.24 -35.05 -19.09
CA MET A 10 -43.88 -34.93 -19.59
C MET A 10 -42.90 -34.75 -18.39
N SER A 11 -42.03 -35.72 -18.15
CA SER A 11 -41.02 -35.66 -17.11
C SER A 11 -39.92 -34.66 -17.51
N ILE A 12 -39.86 -33.56 -16.78
CA ILE A 12 -38.77 -32.58 -16.91
C ILE A 12 -37.52 -33.17 -16.28
N ASN A 13 -36.58 -33.56 -17.12
CA ASN A 13 -35.23 -33.97 -16.72
C ASN A 13 -34.52 -32.80 -16.06
N LYS A 14 -34.35 -32.87 -14.75
CA LYS A 14 -33.61 -31.91 -13.95
C LYS A 14 -32.11 -32.10 -14.24
N PRO A 15 -31.36 -31.07 -14.70
CA PRO A 15 -29.92 -31.25 -14.92
C PRO A 15 -29.21 -31.54 -13.59
N ALA A 16 -28.29 -32.49 -13.64
CA ALA A 16 -27.47 -32.87 -12.49
C ALA A 16 -26.69 -31.65 -11.97
N PRO A 17 -26.51 -31.50 -10.65
CA PRO A 17 -25.74 -30.41 -10.09
C PRO A 17 -24.30 -30.51 -10.53
N VAL A 18 -23.81 -29.49 -11.24
CA VAL A 18 -22.39 -29.32 -11.56
C VAL A 18 -21.64 -29.17 -10.23
N ALA A 19 -20.86 -30.18 -9.88
CA ALA A 19 -20.00 -30.14 -8.70
C ALA A 19 -18.95 -29.05 -8.89
N SER A 20 -19.11 -27.93 -8.21
CA SER A 20 -18.06 -26.93 -8.08
C SER A 20 -16.88 -27.57 -7.33
N PRO A 21 -15.63 -27.43 -7.80
CA PRO A 21 -14.49 -27.97 -7.10
C PRO A 21 -14.37 -27.26 -5.75
N ARG A 22 -14.68 -27.94 -4.67
CA ARG A 22 -14.38 -27.47 -3.31
C ARG A 22 -12.88 -27.52 -3.14
N LEU A 23 -12.22 -26.37 -3.32
CA LEU A 23 -10.84 -26.19 -2.89
C LEU A 23 -10.82 -26.35 -1.38
N SER A 24 -10.32 -27.49 -0.88
CA SER A 24 -10.13 -27.69 0.54
C SER A 24 -8.93 -26.85 1.02
N LEU A 25 -8.99 -26.32 2.23
CA LEU A 25 -7.86 -25.61 2.83
C LEU A 25 -6.57 -26.47 2.81
N SER A 26 -6.70 -27.80 2.92
CA SER A 26 -5.58 -28.73 2.84
C SER A 26 -4.95 -28.78 1.44
N SER A 27 -5.73 -28.70 0.37
CA SER A 27 -5.18 -28.66 -0.99
C SER A 27 -4.47 -27.33 -1.31
N LEU A 28 -4.90 -26.21 -0.69
CA LEU A 28 -4.21 -24.93 -0.76
C LEU A 28 -2.89 -24.96 0.04
N THR A 29 -2.89 -25.54 1.25
CA THR A 29 -1.67 -25.69 2.05
C THR A 29 -0.68 -26.65 1.41
N ASP A 30 -1.12 -27.75 0.84
CA ASP A 30 -0.27 -28.70 0.11
C ASP A 30 0.28 -28.13 -1.19
N GLY A 31 -0.50 -27.32 -1.91
CA GLY A 31 -0.05 -26.56 -3.07
C GLY A 31 1.01 -25.53 -2.71
N ILE A 32 0.82 -24.78 -1.64
CA ILE A 32 1.78 -23.79 -1.13
C ILE A 32 3.05 -24.49 -0.62
N VAL A 33 2.93 -25.57 0.13
CA VAL A 33 4.08 -26.35 0.63
C VAL A 33 4.84 -27.03 -0.49
N ARG A 34 4.19 -27.51 -1.55
CA ARG A 34 4.88 -28.04 -2.75
C ARG A 34 5.54 -26.96 -3.58
N SER A 35 4.97 -25.75 -3.67
CA SER A 35 5.58 -24.61 -4.35
C SER A 35 6.78 -24.04 -3.59
N ILE A 36 6.86 -24.22 -2.27
CA ILE A 36 7.98 -23.79 -1.41
C ILE A 36 8.95 -24.96 -1.12
N LYS A 37 9.02 -25.98 -1.95
CA LYS A 37 10.15 -26.93 -1.91
C LYS A 37 11.39 -26.35 -2.60
N PHE A 38 11.73 -25.10 -2.30
CA PHE A 38 13.12 -24.69 -2.32
C PHE A 38 13.80 -25.36 -1.13
N THR A 39 14.70 -26.27 -1.37
CA THR A 39 15.54 -26.81 -0.29
C THR A 39 16.27 -25.63 0.35
N GLY A 40 16.48 -25.66 1.65
CA GLY A 40 17.19 -24.56 2.36
C GLY A 40 18.57 -24.26 1.74
N GLU A 41 19.17 -25.23 1.03
CA GLU A 41 20.42 -25.06 0.30
C GLU A 41 20.26 -24.20 -0.97
N GLU A 42 19.16 -24.33 -1.72
CA GLU A 42 18.91 -23.52 -2.92
C GLU A 42 18.67 -22.05 -2.54
N ILE A 43 17.91 -21.83 -1.45
CA ILE A 43 17.72 -20.48 -0.89
C ILE A 43 19.08 -19.90 -0.44
N LYS A 44 19.91 -20.71 0.20
CA LYS A 44 21.25 -20.30 0.64
C LYS A 44 22.17 -19.97 -0.53
N LYS A 45 22.17 -20.79 -1.60
CA LYS A 45 22.96 -20.54 -2.81
C LYS A 45 22.47 -19.28 -3.56
N ALA A 46 21.15 -19.13 -3.74
CA ALA A 46 20.57 -17.94 -4.35
C ALA A 46 20.88 -16.68 -3.55
N SER A 47 20.68 -16.72 -2.23
CA SER A 47 21.02 -15.61 -1.33
C SER A 47 22.52 -15.26 -1.38
N ALA A 48 23.42 -16.23 -1.41
CA ALA A 48 24.85 -15.98 -1.54
C ALA A 48 25.22 -15.30 -2.86
N LYS A 49 24.60 -15.73 -3.97
CA LYS A 49 24.80 -15.11 -5.31
C LYS A 49 24.28 -13.67 -5.37
N LEU A 50 23.16 -13.38 -4.72
CA LEU A 50 22.55 -12.05 -4.67
C LEU A 50 23.28 -11.10 -3.71
N ASN A 51 23.98 -11.62 -2.72
CA ASN A 51 24.69 -10.87 -1.69
C ASN A 51 26.23 -10.97 -1.79
N THR A 52 26.75 -11.16 -3.01
CA THR A 52 28.19 -11.13 -3.25
C THR A 52 28.73 -9.72 -3.02
N ILE A 53 29.64 -9.55 -2.07
CA ILE A 53 30.25 -8.28 -1.68
C ILE A 53 31.78 -8.39 -1.63
N ASP A 54 32.46 -7.26 -1.74
CA ASP A 54 33.90 -7.10 -1.48
C ASP A 54 34.09 -6.79 0.02
N THR A 55 34.63 -7.73 0.76
CA THR A 55 34.82 -7.62 2.21
C THR A 55 35.82 -6.54 2.62
N THR A 56 36.61 -5.99 1.70
CA THR A 56 37.48 -4.85 1.96
C THR A 56 36.67 -3.54 2.03
N TYR A 57 35.52 -3.46 1.39
CA TYR A 57 34.60 -2.32 1.36
C TYR A 57 33.41 -2.48 2.26
N ILE A 58 32.87 -3.69 2.38
CA ILE A 58 31.62 -3.98 3.08
C ILE A 58 31.87 -5.14 4.06
N SER A 59 31.42 -5.01 5.30
CA SER A 59 31.37 -6.14 6.23
C SER A 59 29.91 -6.45 6.63
N PRO A 60 29.51 -7.73 6.59
CA PRO A 60 28.22 -8.11 7.13
C PRO A 60 28.19 -7.90 8.66
N ASN A 61 27.04 -7.56 9.20
CA ASN A 61 26.87 -7.50 10.64
C ASN A 61 26.96 -8.90 11.26
N LYS A 62 27.46 -8.96 12.49
CA LYS A 62 27.58 -10.21 13.25
C LYS A 62 26.23 -10.87 13.50
N TYR A 63 25.20 -10.08 13.70
CA TYR A 63 23.85 -10.54 13.97
C TYR A 63 22.97 -10.36 12.74
N ASN A 64 22.20 -11.40 12.40
CA ASN A 64 21.26 -11.38 11.26
C ASN A 64 19.90 -10.79 11.62
N LEU A 65 19.74 -10.22 12.81
CA LEU A 65 18.52 -9.62 13.31
C LEU A 65 18.71 -8.12 13.46
N ALA A 66 17.73 -7.35 13.03
CA ALA A 66 17.62 -5.92 13.24
C ALA A 66 16.25 -5.60 13.82
N PHE A 67 16.24 -4.74 14.83
CA PHE A 67 15.02 -4.15 15.36
C PHE A 67 15.18 -2.64 15.31
N MET A 68 14.22 -1.96 14.67
CA MET A 68 14.27 -0.50 14.50
C MET A 68 12.95 0.11 14.95
N LEU A 69 13.07 1.23 15.65
CA LEU A 69 11.97 2.14 15.92
C LEU A 69 12.12 3.35 15.01
N GLU A 70 11.08 3.70 14.34
CA GLU A 70 11.04 4.85 13.44
C GLU A 70 9.94 5.81 13.89
N GLN A 71 10.28 7.08 13.96
CA GLN A 71 9.32 8.15 14.05
C GLN A 71 9.26 8.85 12.70
N SER A 72 8.09 8.87 12.08
CA SER A 72 7.91 9.51 10.78
C SER A 72 6.65 10.35 10.75
N SER A 73 6.64 11.32 9.87
CA SER A 73 5.46 12.12 9.54
C SER A 73 5.40 12.23 8.03
N TRP A 74 4.24 11.95 7.46
CA TRP A 74 4.03 12.17 6.05
C TRP A 74 2.78 13.01 5.85
N TYR A 75 2.80 13.81 4.81
CA TYR A 75 1.76 14.76 4.47
C TYR A 75 1.33 14.55 3.03
N GLU A 76 0.04 14.38 2.81
CA GLU A 76 -0.55 14.24 1.49
C GLU A 76 -1.55 15.36 1.28
N HIS A 77 -1.45 16.03 0.16
CA HIS A 77 -2.39 17.07 -0.24
C HIS A 77 -3.09 16.63 -1.50
N TYR A 78 -4.41 16.68 -1.49
CA TYR A 78 -5.24 16.30 -2.63
C TYR A 78 -6.01 17.51 -3.14
N ARG A 79 -5.89 17.79 -4.43
CA ARG A 79 -6.71 18.78 -5.12
C ARG A 79 -7.68 18.07 -6.05
N LEU A 80 -8.97 18.25 -5.81
CA LEU A 80 -10.04 17.85 -6.70
C LEU A 80 -10.43 19.08 -7.50
N GLY A 81 -10.26 19.04 -8.80
CA GLY A 81 -10.56 20.16 -9.70
C GLY A 81 -11.53 19.76 -10.79
N SER A 82 -12.36 20.69 -11.22
CA SER A 82 -13.27 20.55 -12.35
C SER A 82 -12.82 21.42 -13.53
N ASN A 83 -13.35 21.15 -14.73
CA ASN A 83 -13.01 21.88 -15.95
C ASN A 83 -13.50 23.35 -15.95
N ASP A 84 -14.49 23.68 -15.14
CA ASP A 84 -15.00 25.04 -14.93
C ASP A 84 -14.14 25.85 -13.94
N GLY A 85 -13.10 25.21 -13.41
CA GLY A 85 -12.10 25.79 -12.51
C GLY A 85 -12.53 25.78 -11.04
N GLN A 86 -13.63 25.08 -10.70
CA GLN A 86 -13.97 24.83 -9.30
C GLN A 86 -12.96 23.85 -8.69
N SER A 87 -12.51 24.08 -7.47
CA SER A 87 -11.59 23.16 -6.79
C SER A 87 -11.85 23.03 -5.29
N LEU A 88 -11.56 21.84 -4.80
CA LEU A 88 -11.56 21.47 -3.38
C LEU A 88 -10.18 20.91 -3.04
N ASN A 89 -9.53 21.48 -2.03
CA ASN A 89 -8.21 21.05 -1.58
C ASN A 89 -8.33 20.42 -0.21
N PHE A 90 -7.91 19.15 -0.11
CA PHE A 90 -7.95 18.38 1.12
C PHE A 90 -6.55 18.14 1.65
N ALA A 91 -6.36 18.40 2.94
CA ALA A 91 -5.12 18.14 3.64
C ALA A 91 -5.41 17.53 5.01
N PRO A 92 -4.66 16.50 5.42
CA PRO A 92 -4.82 15.93 6.75
C PRO A 92 -4.15 16.80 7.81
N ASN A 93 -4.50 16.56 9.06
CA ASN A 93 -3.64 17.03 10.15
C ASN A 93 -2.27 16.35 10.06
N ILE A 94 -1.21 17.10 10.34
CA ILE A 94 0.12 16.52 10.50
C ILE A 94 0.10 15.69 11.78
N ASN A 95 0.23 14.38 11.63
CA ASN A 95 0.30 13.45 12.74
C ASN A 95 1.64 12.71 12.71
N THR A 96 2.17 12.45 13.88
CA THR A 96 3.38 11.66 14.04
C THR A 96 3.03 10.18 14.13
N LYS A 97 3.70 9.35 13.35
CA LYS A 97 3.58 7.91 13.40
C LYS A 97 4.76 7.30 14.14
N LEU A 98 4.50 6.22 14.83
CA LEU A 98 5.51 5.33 15.39
C LEU A 98 5.51 4.05 14.56
N GLY A 99 6.66 3.75 13.97
CA GLY A 99 6.91 2.52 13.22
C GLY A 99 7.77 1.56 14.02
N VAL A 100 7.46 0.29 13.94
CA VAL A 100 8.26 -0.82 14.47
C VAL A 100 8.67 -1.68 13.29
N TYR A 101 9.96 -1.88 13.13
CA TYR A 101 10.51 -2.68 12.04
C TYR A 101 11.31 -3.84 12.63
N PHE A 102 11.05 -5.01 12.09
CA PHE A 102 11.79 -6.22 12.36
C PHE A 102 12.49 -6.68 11.09
N GLY A 103 13.79 -6.87 11.16
CA GLY A 103 14.63 -7.33 10.06
C GLY A 103 15.29 -8.65 10.36
N TRP A 104 15.29 -9.55 9.39
CA TRP A 104 16.06 -10.78 9.42
C TRP A 104 16.85 -10.91 8.11
N ARG A 105 18.17 -10.80 8.23
CA ARG A 105 19.09 -10.79 7.08
C ARG A 105 18.77 -9.67 6.10
N TRP A 106 18.07 -10.00 4.99
CA TRP A 106 17.73 -9.11 3.88
C TRP A 106 16.22 -8.86 3.77
N ILE A 107 15.43 -9.38 4.71
CA ILE A 107 13.97 -9.22 4.78
C ILE A 107 13.63 -8.29 5.94
N PHE A 108 12.82 -7.29 5.69
CA PHE A 108 12.35 -6.34 6.70
C PHE A 108 10.84 -6.20 6.62
N LEU A 109 10.20 -6.25 7.76
CA LEU A 109 8.77 -6.01 7.93
C LEU A 109 8.58 -4.84 8.87
N GLY A 110 7.86 -3.82 8.42
CA GLY A 110 7.52 -2.62 9.18
C GLY A 110 6.02 -2.44 9.33
N LEU A 111 5.62 -2.02 10.52
CA LEU A 111 4.26 -1.63 10.86
C LEU A 111 4.32 -0.26 11.49
N SER A 112 3.54 0.70 10.96
CA SER A 112 3.47 2.05 11.51
C SER A 112 2.04 2.42 11.84
N PHE A 113 1.87 3.06 12.98
CA PHE A 113 0.58 3.51 13.52
C PHE A 113 0.68 4.97 13.95
N ASP A 114 -0.45 5.66 13.95
CA ASP A 114 -0.52 7.00 14.52
C ASP A 114 -0.34 6.95 16.04
N ILE A 115 0.51 7.82 16.58
CA ILE A 115 0.77 7.87 18.03
C ILE A 115 -0.51 8.19 18.81
N LYS A 116 -1.39 9.03 18.27
CA LYS A 116 -2.65 9.39 18.93
C LYS A 116 -3.56 8.18 19.12
N ASP A 117 -3.58 7.27 18.15
CA ASP A 117 -4.36 6.02 18.24
C ASP A 117 -3.80 5.08 19.30
N LEU A 118 -2.45 5.01 19.41
CA LEU A 118 -1.77 4.17 20.41
C LEU A 118 -2.02 4.65 21.85
N ILE A 119 -2.14 5.97 22.06
CA ILE A 119 -2.36 6.55 23.40
C ILE A 119 -3.86 6.58 23.77
N GLY A 120 -4.75 6.09 22.92
CA GLY A 120 -6.19 6.07 23.15
C GLY A 120 -6.86 7.45 23.07
N LYS A 121 -6.15 8.48 22.59
CA LYS A 121 -6.67 9.83 22.38
C LYS A 121 -7.24 10.04 20.97
N GLY A 122 -7.07 9.07 20.07
CA GLY A 122 -7.63 9.09 18.72
C GLY A 122 -9.10 8.67 18.75
N LYS A 123 -10.01 9.58 18.44
CA LYS A 123 -11.44 9.27 18.22
C LYS A 123 -11.75 9.12 16.73
N GLU A 124 -10.75 8.81 15.91
CA GLU A 124 -10.92 8.73 14.47
C GLU A 124 -11.67 7.44 14.07
N LYS A 125 -12.71 7.58 13.24
CA LYS A 125 -13.48 6.46 12.70
C LYS A 125 -12.63 5.53 11.80
N ALA A 126 -11.56 6.06 11.22
CA ALA A 126 -10.63 5.32 10.37
C ALA A 126 -9.19 5.74 10.67
N PRO A 127 -8.47 5.01 11.53
CA PRO A 127 -7.08 5.32 11.87
C PRO A 127 -6.16 5.12 10.67
N ARG A 128 -5.08 5.90 10.61
CA ARG A 128 -4.01 5.74 9.61
C ARG A 128 -3.20 4.50 9.92
N LYS A 129 -2.92 3.72 8.88
CA LYS A 129 -2.11 2.51 8.98
C LYS A 129 -1.13 2.45 7.82
N GLU A 130 0.06 1.98 8.10
CA GLU A 130 1.05 1.69 7.08
C GLU A 130 1.69 0.33 7.37
N ILE A 131 1.78 -0.48 6.33
CA ILE A 131 2.47 -1.77 6.33
C ILE A 131 3.53 -1.67 5.26
N VAL A 132 4.77 -1.98 5.63
CA VAL A 132 5.92 -1.95 4.72
C VAL A 132 6.60 -3.30 4.77
N PHE A 133 6.94 -3.82 3.60
CA PHE A 133 7.74 -5.02 3.46
C PHE A 133 8.90 -4.75 2.50
N ASN A 134 10.12 -4.86 3.00
CA ASN A 134 11.32 -4.52 2.25
C ASN A 134 12.22 -5.73 2.11
N LEU A 135 12.78 -5.88 0.91
CA LEU A 135 13.80 -6.86 0.56
C LEU A 135 15.05 -6.13 0.10
N TYR A 136 16.14 -6.20 0.88
CA TYR A 136 17.38 -5.51 0.57
C TYR A 136 18.53 -6.50 0.38
N SER A 137 18.80 -6.87 -0.86
CA SER A 137 20.01 -7.61 -1.23
C SER A 137 21.17 -6.65 -1.55
N ALA A 138 22.38 -7.18 -1.75
CA ALA A 138 23.47 -6.35 -2.23
C ALA A 138 23.22 -5.78 -3.62
N LYS A 139 22.54 -6.54 -4.52
CA LYS A 139 22.33 -6.19 -5.93
C LYS A 139 21.07 -5.40 -6.22
N PHE A 140 20.00 -5.66 -5.48
CA PHE A 140 18.69 -5.04 -5.69
C PHE A 140 17.95 -4.82 -4.38
N GLY A 141 17.03 -3.89 -4.40
CA GLY A 141 16.05 -3.69 -3.35
C GLY A 141 14.64 -3.69 -3.91
N VAL A 142 13.70 -4.10 -3.08
CA VAL A 142 12.27 -4.05 -3.35
C VAL A 142 11.56 -3.57 -2.10
N ASP A 143 10.76 -2.53 -2.23
CA ASP A 143 9.89 -2.01 -1.18
C ASP A 143 8.44 -2.18 -1.59
N LEU A 144 7.69 -2.93 -0.81
CA LEU A 144 6.25 -3.06 -0.93
C LEU A 144 5.62 -2.29 0.21
N TYR A 145 4.64 -1.44 -0.09
CA TYR A 145 3.95 -0.70 0.94
C TYR A 145 2.45 -0.63 0.69
N TYR A 146 1.72 -0.62 1.78
CA TYR A 146 0.30 -0.33 1.82
C TYR A 146 0.05 0.75 2.85
N ARG A 147 -0.54 1.86 2.42
CA ARG A 147 -0.92 2.99 3.26
C ARG A 147 -2.41 3.20 3.20
N LYS A 148 -3.02 3.33 4.35
CA LYS A 148 -4.39 3.79 4.48
C LYS A 148 -4.37 5.12 5.20
N THR A 149 -4.93 6.15 4.57
CA THR A 149 -5.10 7.45 5.22
C THR A 149 -6.28 7.38 6.19
N GLY A 150 -6.23 8.20 7.23
CA GLY A 150 -7.37 8.37 8.15
C GLY A 150 -8.52 9.12 7.52
N SER A 151 -9.54 9.38 8.32
CA SER A 151 -10.69 10.23 7.99
C SER A 151 -10.52 11.68 8.45
N ASP A 152 -9.31 12.09 8.83
CA ASP A 152 -8.98 13.38 9.42
C ASP A 152 -8.65 14.48 8.40
N PHE A 153 -9.02 14.29 7.15
CA PHE A 153 -8.83 15.30 6.12
C PHE A 153 -9.69 16.52 6.39
N LYS A 154 -9.05 17.68 6.30
CA LYS A 154 -9.70 18.98 6.35
C LYS A 154 -9.75 19.60 4.97
N LEU A 155 -10.78 20.34 4.71
CA LEU A 155 -10.87 21.23 3.56
C LEU A 155 -9.92 22.41 3.81
N SER A 156 -8.73 22.38 3.19
CA SER A 156 -7.71 23.41 3.40
C SER A 156 -8.00 24.69 2.63
N SER A 157 -8.55 24.55 1.42
CA SER A 157 -9.03 25.67 0.61
C SER A 157 -10.03 25.19 -0.43
N TYR A 158 -10.77 26.11 -1.01
CA TYR A 158 -11.72 25.88 -2.10
C TYR A 158 -11.79 27.10 -3.02
N GLU A 159 -12.11 26.90 -4.27
CA GLU A 159 -12.20 27.96 -5.27
C GLU A 159 -13.52 27.90 -6.02
N LYS A 160 -14.05 29.06 -6.40
CA LYS A 160 -15.32 29.25 -7.13
C LYS A 160 -16.57 28.67 -6.44
N PHE A 161 -16.66 28.89 -5.14
CA PHE A 161 -17.87 28.69 -4.36
C PHE A 161 -18.31 30.04 -3.79
N ASN A 162 -19.59 30.33 -3.85
CA ASN A 162 -20.20 31.50 -3.21
C ASN A 162 -20.93 31.04 -1.95
N LEU A 163 -20.26 31.11 -0.82
CA LEU A 163 -20.72 30.54 0.44
C LEU A 163 -21.02 31.64 1.46
N SER A 164 -22.02 31.40 2.28
CA SER A 164 -22.42 32.34 3.37
C SER A 164 -21.37 32.44 4.47
N GLN A 165 -20.58 31.39 4.65
CA GLN A 165 -19.50 31.31 5.65
C GLN A 165 -18.28 30.55 5.13
N SER A 166 -17.13 30.75 5.79
CA SER A 166 -15.93 30.01 5.43
C SER A 166 -15.91 28.63 6.07
N TYR A 167 -15.61 27.61 5.27
CA TYR A 167 -15.40 26.23 5.72
C TYR A 167 -13.93 25.81 5.69
N THR A 168 -13.01 26.76 5.53
CA THR A 168 -11.57 26.51 5.53
C THR A 168 -11.13 25.91 6.87
N ASN A 169 -10.26 24.89 6.80
CA ASN A 169 -9.78 24.08 7.94
C ASN A 169 -10.87 23.29 8.68
N THR A 170 -12.05 23.15 8.09
CA THR A 170 -13.11 22.31 8.66
C THR A 170 -12.90 20.85 8.25
N GLN A 171 -13.05 19.96 9.21
CA GLN A 171 -12.96 18.52 8.99
C GLN A 171 -14.31 17.96 8.53
N PHE A 172 -14.28 17.35 7.37
CA PHE A 172 -15.40 16.57 6.84
C PHE A 172 -14.94 15.13 6.64
N ASN A 173 -15.71 14.15 7.10
CA ASN A 173 -15.40 12.73 6.89
C ASN A 173 -15.69 12.25 5.46
N CYS A 174 -15.54 13.15 4.49
CA CYS A 174 -15.90 12.95 3.10
C CYS A 174 -14.76 12.35 2.25
N PHE A 175 -13.52 12.34 2.75
CA PHE A 175 -12.36 12.00 1.95
C PHE A 175 -11.48 10.95 2.63
N GLN A 176 -11.11 9.90 1.88
CA GLN A 176 -10.16 8.86 2.28
C GLN A 176 -9.30 8.45 1.09
N SER A 177 -8.07 8.06 1.33
CA SER A 177 -7.17 7.52 0.32
C SER A 177 -6.50 6.24 0.80
N ASN A 178 -6.34 5.28 -0.11
CA ASN A 178 -5.55 4.09 0.09
C ASN A 178 -4.52 3.99 -1.03
N ILE A 179 -3.27 3.73 -0.66
CA ILE A 179 -2.14 3.65 -1.59
C ILE A 179 -1.50 2.28 -1.45
N LYS A 180 -1.30 1.61 -2.59
CA LYS A 180 -0.47 0.41 -2.69
C LYS A 180 0.70 0.75 -3.58
N GLY A 181 1.89 0.36 -3.17
CA GLY A 181 3.06 0.65 -3.99
C GLY A 181 4.12 -0.43 -3.96
N LEU A 182 4.91 -0.41 -5.01
CA LEU A 182 6.10 -1.20 -5.23
C LEU A 182 7.21 -0.28 -5.72
N ASN A 183 8.36 -0.29 -5.06
CA ASN A 183 9.60 0.26 -5.61
C ASN A 183 10.58 -0.89 -5.79
N ALA A 184 11.20 -0.95 -6.94
CA ALA A 184 12.26 -1.92 -7.22
C ALA A 184 13.44 -1.18 -7.82
N TYR A 185 14.64 -1.49 -7.38
CA TYR A 185 15.85 -0.82 -7.86
C TYR A 185 17.02 -1.78 -7.93
N TRP A 186 17.88 -1.53 -8.91
CA TRP A 186 19.11 -2.27 -9.17
C TRP A 186 20.32 -1.42 -8.78
N ILE A 187 21.29 -2.03 -8.11
CA ILE A 187 22.50 -1.39 -7.59
C ILE A 187 23.69 -1.85 -8.44
N PHE A 188 24.25 -0.94 -9.26
CA PHE A 188 25.30 -1.32 -10.21
C PHE A 188 26.62 -1.66 -9.52
N ASN A 189 27.05 -0.87 -8.56
CA ASN A 189 28.31 -1.10 -7.84
C ASN A 189 28.10 -1.88 -6.53
N HIS A 190 27.18 -2.85 -6.53
CA HIS A 190 26.76 -3.62 -5.36
C HIS A 190 27.91 -4.33 -4.59
N LYS A 191 29.04 -4.61 -5.26
CA LYS A 191 30.17 -5.26 -4.60
C LYS A 191 30.88 -4.35 -3.61
N ARG A 192 30.94 -3.04 -3.88
CA ARG A 192 31.67 -2.04 -3.08
C ARG A 192 30.77 -1.07 -2.35
N PHE A 193 29.57 -0.83 -2.86
CA PHE A 193 28.57 0.02 -2.25
C PHE A 193 27.46 -0.81 -1.58
N SER A 194 27.24 -0.58 -0.30
CA SER A 194 26.19 -1.27 0.44
C SER A 194 24.97 -0.38 0.67
N TYR A 195 23.93 -0.60 -0.13
CA TYR A 195 22.63 -0.01 0.12
C TYR A 195 22.02 -0.44 1.47
N PRO A 196 22.11 -1.73 1.87
CA PRO A 196 21.66 -2.17 3.19
C PRO A 196 22.36 -1.48 4.37
N ALA A 197 23.59 -0.99 4.22
CA ALA A 197 24.27 -0.25 5.28
C ALA A 197 23.56 1.07 5.62
N ALA A 198 23.01 1.76 4.60
CA ALA A 198 22.33 3.03 4.77
C ALA A 198 20.89 2.87 5.31
N TYR A 199 20.16 1.86 4.86
CA TYR A 199 18.71 1.76 5.08
C TYR A 199 18.29 0.71 6.11
N SER A 200 18.97 -0.42 6.17
CA SER A 200 18.59 -1.53 7.05
C SER A 200 19.63 -1.86 8.11
N GLN A 201 20.79 -1.20 8.07
CA GLN A 201 21.90 -1.42 9.01
C GLN A 201 22.34 -2.90 9.15
N SER A 202 22.01 -3.73 8.14
CA SER A 202 22.37 -5.16 8.14
C SER A 202 23.80 -5.42 7.68
N THR A 203 24.50 -4.39 7.23
CA THR A 203 25.93 -4.40 6.85
C THR A 203 26.57 -3.09 7.25
N ASN A 204 27.92 -3.06 7.26
CA ASN A 204 28.70 -1.85 7.50
C ASN A 204 29.53 -1.49 6.28
N GLN A 205 29.46 -0.22 5.84
CA GLN A 205 30.33 0.33 4.81
C GLN A 205 31.70 0.69 5.43
N ARG A 206 32.74 -0.04 5.09
CA ARG A 206 34.09 0.17 5.64
C ARG A 206 34.90 1.27 4.93
N LYS A 207 34.71 1.41 3.63
CA LYS A 207 35.34 2.44 2.80
C LYS A 207 34.28 3.20 2.02
N SER A 208 34.44 4.51 1.91
CA SER A 208 33.55 5.34 1.11
C SER A 208 33.47 4.84 -0.32
N CYS A 209 32.26 4.68 -0.82
CA CYS A 209 31.97 4.27 -2.18
C CYS A 209 30.56 4.71 -2.55
N GLY A 210 30.33 4.98 -3.81
CA GLY A 210 29.02 5.30 -4.38
C GLY A 210 28.58 4.26 -5.42
N SER A 211 27.31 4.30 -5.77
CA SER A 211 26.73 3.50 -6.85
C SER A 211 25.67 4.28 -7.60
N LEU A 212 25.56 4.00 -8.88
CA LEU A 212 24.37 4.33 -9.65
C LEU A 212 23.27 3.32 -9.30
N LEU A 213 22.02 3.79 -9.27
CA LEU A 213 20.83 2.94 -9.10
C LEU A 213 19.89 3.16 -10.28
N ALA A 214 19.33 2.10 -10.81
CA ALA A 214 18.20 2.17 -11.74
C ALA A 214 16.97 1.62 -11.04
N GLY A 215 15.88 2.34 -11.08
CA GLY A 215 14.68 2.02 -10.33
C GLY A 215 13.41 2.08 -11.16
N PHE A 216 12.44 1.29 -10.72
CA PHE A 216 11.07 1.30 -11.18
C PHE A 216 10.15 1.44 -9.98
N SER A 217 9.20 2.35 -10.07
CA SER A 217 8.16 2.52 -9.06
C SER A 217 6.78 2.34 -9.70
N TYR A 218 5.93 1.69 -8.95
CA TYR A 218 4.51 1.52 -9.24
C TYR A 218 3.71 1.92 -8.02
N SER A 219 2.70 2.77 -8.20
CA SER A 219 1.74 3.03 -7.14
C SER A 219 0.31 3.09 -7.67
N GLN A 220 -0.60 2.53 -6.91
CA GLN A 220 -2.04 2.57 -7.16
C GLN A 220 -2.72 3.32 -6.02
N HIS A 221 -3.41 4.37 -6.37
CA HIS A 221 -4.17 5.22 -5.47
C HIS A 221 -5.66 4.97 -5.65
N ASN A 222 -6.35 4.71 -4.55
CA ASN A 222 -7.80 4.61 -4.51
C ASN A 222 -8.32 5.71 -3.59
N ILE A 223 -9.00 6.68 -4.16
CA ILE A 223 -9.61 7.80 -3.45
C ILE A 223 -11.09 7.51 -3.31
N SER A 224 -11.62 7.65 -2.11
CA SER A 224 -13.05 7.67 -1.82
C SER A 224 -13.45 9.07 -1.42
N PHE A 225 -14.46 9.63 -2.10
CA PHE A 225 -14.96 10.97 -1.85
C PHE A 225 -16.49 10.93 -1.76
N ASP A 226 -17.00 11.17 -0.57
CA ASP A 226 -18.44 11.27 -0.32
C ASP A 226 -18.86 12.74 -0.24
N HIS A 227 -19.25 13.30 -1.37
CA HIS A 227 -19.65 14.70 -1.48
C HIS A 227 -20.91 15.03 -0.65
N THR A 228 -21.70 14.03 -0.22
CA THR A 228 -22.90 14.25 0.62
C THR A 228 -22.57 14.68 2.04
N GLN A 229 -21.31 14.48 2.46
CA GLN A 229 -20.79 14.92 3.76
C GLN A 229 -20.32 16.39 3.75
N LEU A 230 -20.30 17.04 2.59
CA LEU A 230 -20.03 18.48 2.50
C LEU A 230 -21.25 19.28 2.97
N PRO A 231 -21.06 20.56 3.37
CA PRO A 231 -22.18 21.47 3.66
C PRO A 231 -23.16 21.58 2.48
N GLU A 232 -24.45 21.72 2.77
CA GLU A 232 -25.50 21.78 1.74
C GLU A 232 -25.23 22.86 0.70
N GLU A 233 -24.77 24.05 1.12
CA GLU A 233 -24.41 25.14 0.20
C GLU A 233 -23.32 24.73 -0.80
N MET A 234 -22.35 23.95 -0.36
CA MET A 234 -21.30 23.43 -1.25
C MET A 234 -21.83 22.34 -2.17
N GLN A 235 -22.67 21.44 -1.65
CA GLN A 235 -23.26 20.36 -2.44
C GLN A 235 -24.12 20.90 -3.60
N GLN A 236 -24.90 21.96 -3.36
CA GLN A 236 -25.75 22.58 -4.38
C GLN A 236 -24.95 23.25 -5.49
N GLN A 237 -23.81 23.85 -5.16
CA GLN A 237 -22.91 24.53 -6.09
C GLN A 237 -21.87 23.60 -6.73
N LEU A 238 -21.77 22.34 -6.26
CA LEU A 238 -20.72 21.42 -6.67
C LEU A 238 -20.88 21.04 -8.14
N SER A 239 -19.82 21.23 -8.92
CA SER A 239 -19.75 20.84 -10.32
C SER A 239 -20.06 19.34 -10.51
N PRO A 240 -20.82 18.95 -11.55
CA PRO A 240 -21.13 17.54 -11.81
C PRO A 240 -19.90 16.63 -11.90
N SER A 241 -18.79 17.14 -12.41
CA SER A 241 -17.52 16.40 -12.48
C SER A 241 -16.89 16.07 -11.14
N LEU A 242 -17.24 16.82 -10.08
CA LEU A 242 -16.79 16.57 -8.70
C LEU A 242 -17.78 15.69 -7.91
N LYS A 243 -18.94 15.32 -8.47
CA LYS A 243 -19.91 14.42 -7.83
C LYS A 243 -19.59 12.95 -8.10
N PHE A 244 -18.37 12.51 -7.76
CA PHE A 244 -17.96 11.11 -7.84
C PHE A 244 -17.89 10.48 -6.46
N HIS A 245 -17.93 9.14 -6.37
CA HIS A 245 -17.79 8.40 -5.12
C HIS A 245 -16.40 7.80 -4.94
N SER A 246 -15.77 7.40 -6.03
CA SER A 246 -14.43 6.81 -5.99
C SER A 246 -13.66 7.12 -7.26
N LEU A 247 -12.36 7.28 -7.09
CA LEU A 247 -11.40 7.47 -8.18
C LEU A 247 -10.22 6.52 -7.95
N ARG A 248 -9.80 5.86 -9.01
CA ARG A 248 -8.57 5.04 -9.01
C ARG A 248 -7.64 5.54 -10.08
N TYR A 249 -6.40 5.78 -9.70
CA TYR A 249 -5.34 6.07 -10.65
C TYR A 249 -4.07 5.30 -10.30
N THR A 250 -3.18 5.20 -11.28
CA THR A 250 -1.95 4.41 -11.17
C THR A 250 -0.80 5.22 -11.73
N ASP A 251 0.28 5.27 -10.98
CA ASP A 251 1.52 5.94 -11.37
C ASP A 251 2.61 4.92 -11.63
N TYR A 252 3.39 5.20 -12.67
CA TYR A 252 4.61 4.48 -13.03
C TYR A 252 5.76 5.47 -13.12
N ASN A 253 6.89 5.13 -12.52
CA ASN A 253 8.07 5.99 -12.55
C ASN A 253 9.31 5.14 -12.82
N LEU A 254 10.19 5.65 -13.70
CA LEU A 254 11.53 5.13 -13.93
C LEU A 254 12.53 6.15 -13.41
N SER A 255 13.53 5.69 -12.67
CA SER A 255 14.57 6.53 -12.07
C SER A 255 15.96 5.96 -12.32
N VAL A 256 16.93 6.83 -12.44
CA VAL A 256 18.36 6.49 -12.54
C VAL A 256 19.15 7.35 -11.57
#